data_ea0457a2b6a62238c891713aae5d6019
#
_entry.id   ea0457a2b6a62238c891713aae5d6019
#
_cell.length_a   1.000
_cell.length_b   1.000
_cell.length_c   1.000
_cell.angle_alpha   90.00
_cell.angle_beta   90.00
_cell.angle_gamma   90.00
#
_symmetry.space_group_name_H-M   'P 1'
#
loop_
_entity.id
_entity.type
_entity.pdbx_description
1 polymer ?
#
loop_
_entity_poly.entity_id
_entity_poly.type
_entity_poly.pdbx_seq_one_letter_code
_entity_poly.pdbx_strand_id
1 'polypeptide(L)'
;MAIIVNNVGAGERLMYRVLLVDDEQIERMALAKKIDRYYGDKVNIYQAVNGREAVAMCSTHNNDIIIMDISMPEMNGVMAAKYIRRIDDKCSIIFLSAYDDFEYARNAIKVKALDYLLKPCDINDLLAVMDMAIQKLDKENAVKENTATDGKGNI
;
A
#
# COMPACT_ATOMS: atom_id res chain seq x y z
N MET A 1 1.75 12.79 15.76
CA MET A 1 0.31 12.54 15.71
C MET A 1 -0.30 13.46 14.67
N ALA A 2 -0.68 12.93 13.55
CA ALA A 2 -1.35 13.72 12.52
C ALA A 2 -2.85 13.71 12.81
N ILE A 3 -3.37 14.84 13.20
CA ILE A 3 -4.81 15.02 13.27
C ILE A 3 -5.26 15.39 11.87
N ILE A 4 -5.81 14.43 11.16
CA ILE A 4 -6.41 14.71 9.88
C ILE A 4 -7.82 15.19 10.14
N VAL A 5 -8.01 16.48 10.14
CA VAL A 5 -9.35 17.05 10.12
C VAL A 5 -9.80 16.99 8.66
N ASN A 6 -10.40 15.89 8.31
CA ASN A 6 -11.02 15.76 7.00
C ASN A 6 -12.33 16.54 6.99
N ASN A 7 -12.22 17.80 6.75
CA ASN A 7 -13.36 18.58 6.34
C ASN A 7 -13.47 18.42 4.82
N VAL A 8 -13.97 17.27 4.39
CA VAL A 8 -14.04 16.95 2.98
C VAL A 8 -15.25 17.65 2.38
N GLY A 9 -15.02 18.85 1.85
CA GLY A 9 -15.99 19.49 0.96
C GLY A 9 -16.03 18.79 -0.40
N ALA A 10 -17.10 18.94 -1.13
CA ALA A 10 -17.25 18.41 -2.48
C ALA A 10 -16.11 18.90 -3.37
N GLY A 11 -15.22 17.99 -3.81
CA GLY A 11 -14.06 18.27 -4.64
C GLY A 11 -12.71 18.06 -3.97
N GLU A 12 -12.67 17.66 -2.69
CA GLU A 12 -11.43 17.36 -2.00
C GLU A 12 -10.90 15.98 -2.40
N ARG A 13 -9.56 15.93 -2.57
CA ARG A 13 -8.87 14.72 -2.95
C ARG A 13 -8.84 13.74 -1.79
N LEU A 14 -9.27 12.50 -2.05
CA LEU A 14 -9.03 11.41 -1.13
C LEU A 14 -7.54 11.16 -1.00
N MET A 15 -7.06 11.05 0.26
CA MET A 15 -5.70 10.64 0.56
C MET A 15 -5.67 9.15 0.79
N TYR A 16 -4.77 8.47 0.09
CA TYR A 16 -4.61 7.03 0.26
C TYR A 16 -3.51 6.73 1.28
N ARG A 17 -3.73 5.70 2.06
CA ARG A 17 -2.75 5.24 3.04
C ARG A 17 -1.77 4.28 2.38
N VAL A 18 -0.49 4.61 2.46
CA VAL A 18 0.60 3.77 1.97
C VAL A 18 1.43 3.32 3.17
N LEU A 19 1.56 2.01 3.35
CA LEU A 19 2.39 1.42 4.39
C LEU A 19 3.68 0.90 3.77
N LEU A 20 4.81 1.42 4.25
CA LEU A 20 6.14 0.93 3.87
C LEU A 20 6.65 -0.01 4.95
N VAL A 21 7.01 -1.22 4.58
CA VAL A 21 7.51 -2.24 5.51
C VAL A 21 8.91 -2.66 5.09
N ASP A 22 9.88 -2.31 5.89
CA ASP A 22 11.30 -2.65 5.68
C ASP A 22 12.02 -2.57 7.02
N ASP A 23 12.83 -3.56 7.35
CA ASP A 23 13.62 -3.56 8.57
C ASP A 23 14.85 -2.63 8.49
N GLU A 24 15.26 -2.24 7.30
CA GLU A 24 16.36 -1.31 7.08
C GLU A 24 15.86 0.14 7.08
N GLN A 25 16.15 0.85 8.16
CA GLN A 25 15.66 2.21 8.38
C GLN A 25 16.06 3.17 7.26
N ILE A 26 17.31 3.11 6.82
CA ILE A 26 17.84 4.05 5.81
C ILE A 26 17.10 3.85 4.48
N GLU A 27 16.94 2.61 4.05
CA GLU A 27 16.20 2.29 2.81
C GLU A 27 14.75 2.72 2.90
N ARG A 28 14.09 2.39 4.02
CA ARG A 28 12.69 2.73 4.25
C ARG A 28 12.46 4.25 4.22
N MET A 29 13.29 5.01 4.91
CA MET A 29 13.18 6.47 4.96
C MET A 29 13.47 7.11 3.60
N ALA A 30 14.46 6.60 2.87
CA ALA A 30 14.78 7.09 1.53
C ALA A 30 13.61 6.87 0.57
N LEU A 31 13.00 5.71 0.62
CA LEU A 31 11.84 5.38 -0.21
C LEU A 31 10.64 6.25 0.16
N ALA A 32 10.39 6.44 1.44
CA ALA A 32 9.31 7.31 1.92
C ALA A 32 9.43 8.73 1.37
N LYS A 33 10.63 9.29 1.37
CA LYS A 33 10.88 10.63 0.82
C LYS A 33 10.60 10.72 -0.67
N LYS A 34 11.01 9.70 -1.43
CA LYS A 34 10.78 9.67 -2.88
C LYS A 34 9.30 9.61 -3.22
N ILE A 35 8.56 8.77 -2.52
CA ILE A 35 7.12 8.61 -2.70
C ILE A 35 6.38 9.89 -2.30
N ASP A 36 6.74 10.47 -1.15
CA ASP A 36 6.15 11.72 -0.69
C ASP A 36 6.39 12.87 -1.67
N ARG A 37 7.58 12.96 -2.20
CA ARG A 37 7.93 13.99 -3.21
C ARG A 37 7.10 13.85 -4.47
N TYR A 38 6.83 12.62 -4.91
CA TYR A 38 6.09 12.37 -6.15
C TYR A 38 4.59 12.56 -5.98
N TYR A 39 4.02 12.05 -4.91
CA TYR A 39 2.56 12.05 -4.72
C TYR A 39 2.04 13.21 -3.86
N GLY A 40 2.89 13.79 -3.00
CA GLY A 40 2.47 14.89 -2.13
C GLY A 40 1.22 14.55 -1.32
N ASP A 41 0.22 15.41 -1.42
CA ASP A 41 -1.02 15.29 -0.66
C ASP A 41 -1.94 14.14 -1.09
N LYS A 42 -1.58 13.42 -2.15
CA LYS A 42 -2.37 12.29 -2.64
C LYS A 42 -2.25 11.07 -1.73
N VAL A 43 -1.14 10.93 -1.02
CA VAL A 43 -0.87 9.79 -0.13
C VAL A 43 -0.39 10.22 1.24
N ASN A 44 -0.76 9.42 2.25
CA ASN A 44 -0.19 9.46 3.58
C ASN A 44 0.68 8.22 3.77
N ILE A 45 1.93 8.42 4.14
CA ILE A 45 2.91 7.35 4.28
C ILE A 45 3.07 6.98 5.74
N TYR A 46 2.91 5.70 6.03
CA TYR A 46 3.16 5.09 7.33
C TYR A 46 4.27 4.07 7.18
N GLN A 47 4.99 3.79 8.24
CA GLN A 47 6.15 2.92 8.21
C GLN A 47 6.05 1.83 9.27
N ALA A 48 6.42 0.61 8.90
CA ALA A 48 6.56 -0.52 9.80
C ALA A 48 7.98 -1.08 9.66
N VAL A 49 8.57 -1.50 10.77
CA VAL A 49 9.97 -1.94 10.82
C VAL A 49 10.12 -3.45 10.69
N ASN A 50 9.03 -4.19 10.73
CA ASN A 50 9.02 -5.64 10.58
C ASN A 50 7.62 -6.14 10.20
N GLY A 51 7.52 -7.44 9.92
CA GLY A 51 6.27 -8.05 9.51
C GLY A 51 5.18 -8.03 10.57
N ARG A 52 5.55 -8.22 11.84
CA ARG A 52 4.58 -8.19 12.95
C ARG A 52 3.94 -6.82 13.11
N GLU A 53 4.76 -5.78 13.05
CA GLU A 53 4.27 -4.41 13.13
C GLU A 53 3.35 -4.09 11.95
N ALA A 54 3.70 -4.54 10.75
CA ALA A 54 2.87 -4.38 9.57
C ALA A 54 1.49 -5.04 9.75
N VAL A 55 1.45 -6.28 10.24
CA VAL A 55 0.20 -6.99 10.51
C VAL A 55 -0.63 -6.25 11.57
N ALA A 56 0.01 -5.79 12.65
CA ALA A 56 -0.67 -5.04 13.70
C ALA A 56 -1.26 -3.73 13.16
N MET A 57 -0.53 -3.01 12.33
CA MET A 57 -1.02 -1.76 11.73
C MET A 57 -2.19 -2.00 10.78
N CYS A 58 -2.19 -3.11 10.04
CA CYS A 58 -3.31 -3.50 9.18
C CYS A 58 -4.53 -3.95 9.98
N SER A 59 -4.36 -4.43 11.20
CA SER A 59 -5.47 -4.81 12.09
C SER A 59 -6.21 -3.61 12.66
N THR A 60 -5.55 -2.46 12.75
CA THR A 60 -6.12 -1.24 13.36
C THR A 60 -6.53 -0.20 12.33
N HIS A 61 -5.94 -0.22 11.16
CA HIS A 61 -6.21 0.75 10.09
C HIS A 61 -6.23 0.07 8.74
N ASN A 62 -7.09 0.55 7.85
CA ASN A 62 -7.06 0.13 6.45
C ASN A 62 -5.91 0.82 5.74
N ASN A 63 -5.02 0.03 5.14
CA ASN A 63 -3.96 0.55 4.27
C ASN A 63 -4.32 0.22 2.82
N ASP A 64 -4.29 1.23 1.96
CA ASP A 64 -4.69 1.06 0.56
C ASP A 64 -3.59 0.37 -0.26
N ILE A 65 -2.35 0.74 0.01
CA ILE A 65 -1.18 0.20 -0.67
C ILE A 65 -0.13 -0.18 0.38
N ILE A 66 0.41 -1.38 0.25
CA ILE A 66 1.47 -1.87 1.13
C ILE A 66 2.68 -2.21 0.27
N ILE A 67 3.80 -1.56 0.54
CA ILE A 67 5.08 -1.85 -0.10
C ILE A 67 5.91 -2.62 0.93
N MET A 68 6.16 -3.89 0.62
CA MET A 68 6.66 -4.87 1.58
C MET A 68 7.99 -5.45 1.12
N ASP A 69 9.03 -5.25 1.92
CA ASP A 69 10.27 -6.03 1.78
C ASP A 69 10.01 -7.48 2.16
N ILE A 70 10.56 -8.41 1.40
CA ILE A 70 10.42 -9.84 1.70
C ILE A 70 11.43 -10.30 2.73
N SER A 71 12.69 -9.87 2.61
CA SER A 71 13.77 -10.36 3.45
C SER A 71 13.84 -9.61 4.77
N MET A 72 13.08 -10.09 5.75
CA MET A 72 13.04 -9.54 7.10
C MET A 72 13.21 -10.66 8.13
N PRO A 73 13.87 -10.39 9.28
CA PRO A 73 14.03 -11.39 10.32
C PRO A 73 12.70 -11.79 10.96
N GLU A 74 12.62 -13.01 11.48
CA GLU A 74 11.48 -13.63 12.18
C GLU A 74 10.27 -13.87 11.28
N MET A 75 9.66 -12.82 10.74
CA MET A 75 8.52 -12.91 9.85
C MET A 75 8.89 -12.21 8.52
N ASN A 76 9.08 -12.97 7.45
CA ASN A 76 9.35 -12.39 6.14
C ASN A 76 8.09 -11.74 5.55
N GLY A 77 8.28 -10.97 4.48
CA GLY A 77 7.18 -10.21 3.88
C GLY A 77 6.06 -11.09 3.32
N VAL A 78 6.38 -12.29 2.84
CA VAL A 78 5.37 -13.23 2.33
C VAL A 78 4.49 -13.72 3.47
N MET A 79 5.07 -14.08 4.61
CA MET A 79 4.32 -14.48 5.80
C MET A 79 3.43 -13.35 6.29
N ALA A 80 3.97 -12.15 6.39
CA ALA A 80 3.21 -10.97 6.78
C ALA A 80 2.02 -10.74 5.83
N ALA A 81 2.24 -10.84 4.53
CA ALA A 81 1.20 -10.67 3.52
C ALA A 81 0.08 -11.71 3.66
N LYS A 82 0.41 -12.95 4.00
CA LYS A 82 -0.60 -14.00 4.25
C LYS A 82 -1.49 -13.64 5.44
N TYR A 83 -0.93 -13.14 6.53
CA TYR A 83 -1.70 -12.67 7.67
C TYR A 83 -2.54 -11.45 7.31
N ILE A 84 -1.96 -10.50 6.58
CA ILE A 84 -2.67 -9.30 6.15
C ILE A 84 -3.87 -9.66 5.27
N ARG A 85 -3.73 -10.61 4.36
CA ARG A 85 -4.84 -11.04 3.49
C ARG A 85 -6.02 -11.66 4.24
N ARG A 86 -5.81 -12.20 5.43
CA ARG A 86 -6.90 -12.68 6.29
C ARG A 86 -7.69 -11.52 6.90
N ILE A 87 -7.06 -10.36 7.04
CA ILE A 87 -7.67 -9.16 7.61
C ILE A 87 -8.30 -8.32 6.49
N ASP A 88 -7.59 -8.17 5.37
CA ASP A 88 -7.96 -7.32 4.24
C ASP A 88 -7.55 -8.00 2.93
N ASP A 89 -8.53 -8.39 2.12
CA ASP A 89 -8.30 -9.02 0.83
C ASP A 89 -8.23 -8.01 -0.33
N LYS A 90 -8.40 -6.72 -0.06
CA LYS A 90 -8.51 -5.68 -1.08
C LYS A 90 -7.29 -4.80 -1.25
N CYS A 91 -6.49 -4.60 -0.19
CA CYS A 91 -5.31 -3.74 -0.28
C CYS A 91 -4.36 -4.21 -1.37
N SER A 92 -3.69 -3.26 -2.01
CA SER A 92 -2.67 -3.57 -3.02
C SER A 92 -1.34 -3.85 -2.33
N ILE A 93 -0.78 -5.03 -2.52
CA ILE A 93 0.52 -5.41 -1.95
C ILE A 93 1.55 -5.43 -3.08
N ILE A 94 2.63 -4.69 -2.90
CA ILE A 94 3.78 -4.65 -3.81
C ILE A 94 4.98 -5.16 -3.04
N PHE A 95 5.60 -6.24 -3.50
CA PHE A 95 6.80 -6.76 -2.88
C PHE A 95 8.06 -6.14 -3.48
N LEU A 96 9.01 -5.84 -2.61
CA LEU A 96 10.39 -5.53 -2.99
C LEU A 96 11.30 -6.63 -2.44
N SER A 97 12.17 -7.17 -3.27
CA SER A 97 13.07 -8.25 -2.85
C SER A 97 14.44 -8.11 -3.47
N ALA A 98 15.48 -8.37 -2.66
CA ALA A 98 16.85 -8.50 -3.17
C ALA A 98 17.08 -9.83 -3.89
N TYR A 99 16.13 -10.75 -3.81
CA TYR A 99 16.28 -12.12 -4.34
C TYR A 99 15.30 -12.38 -5.46
N ASP A 100 15.81 -12.85 -6.59
CA ASP A 100 15.02 -13.43 -7.66
C ASP A 100 14.78 -14.91 -7.34
N ASP A 101 13.81 -15.15 -6.45
CA ASP A 101 13.48 -16.48 -5.95
C ASP A 101 12.10 -16.89 -6.47
N PHE A 102 12.07 -18.01 -7.17
CA PHE A 102 10.86 -18.55 -7.76
C PHE A 102 9.77 -18.80 -6.70
N GLU A 103 10.13 -19.30 -5.53
CA GLU A 103 9.17 -19.56 -4.45
C GLU A 103 8.55 -18.29 -3.91
N TYR A 104 9.33 -17.21 -3.78
CA TYR A 104 8.80 -15.92 -3.37
C TYR A 104 7.83 -15.35 -4.42
N ALA A 105 8.19 -15.42 -5.69
CA ALA A 105 7.33 -14.97 -6.77
C ALA A 105 6.02 -15.78 -6.82
N ARG A 106 6.10 -17.09 -6.64
CA ARG A 106 4.94 -17.98 -6.57
C ARG A 106 4.02 -17.62 -5.39
N ASN A 107 4.59 -17.38 -4.22
CA ASN A 107 3.82 -16.96 -3.05
C ASN A 107 3.20 -15.57 -3.21
N ALA A 108 3.87 -14.67 -3.94
CA ALA A 108 3.31 -13.36 -4.28
C ALA A 108 2.00 -13.50 -5.08
N ILE A 109 1.96 -14.42 -6.01
CA ILE A 109 0.74 -14.74 -6.77
C ILE A 109 -0.36 -15.25 -5.83
N LYS A 110 -0.04 -16.14 -4.90
CA LYS A 110 -1.00 -16.71 -3.96
C LYS A 110 -1.65 -15.68 -3.05
N VAL A 111 -0.91 -14.64 -2.65
CA VAL A 111 -1.45 -13.55 -1.83
C VAL A 111 -2.03 -12.43 -2.69
N LYS A 112 -2.14 -12.63 -3.99
CA LYS A 112 -2.68 -11.64 -4.94
C LYS A 112 -1.94 -10.32 -4.86
N ALA A 113 -0.62 -10.37 -4.80
CA ALA A 113 0.21 -9.18 -4.86
C ALA A 113 0.01 -8.47 -6.21
N LEU A 114 0.04 -7.16 -6.19
CA LEU A 114 -0.06 -6.36 -7.41
C LEU A 114 1.19 -6.53 -8.26
N ASP A 115 2.35 -6.57 -7.63
CA ASP A 115 3.62 -6.81 -8.33
C ASP A 115 4.71 -7.29 -7.38
N TYR A 116 5.79 -7.77 -7.97
CA TYR A 116 6.99 -8.23 -7.31
C TYR A 116 8.19 -7.61 -8.01
N LEU A 117 8.85 -6.66 -7.35
CA LEU A 117 9.95 -5.88 -7.91
C LEU A 117 11.28 -6.28 -7.27
N LEU A 118 12.32 -6.38 -8.08
CA LEU A 118 13.66 -6.72 -7.60
C LEU A 118 14.46 -5.48 -7.19
N LYS A 119 15.19 -5.58 -6.09
CA LYS A 119 16.14 -4.56 -5.67
C LYS A 119 17.49 -4.78 -6.38
N PRO A 120 18.21 -3.72 -6.78
CA PRO A 120 17.83 -2.31 -6.69
C PRO A 120 16.71 -1.99 -7.67
N CYS A 121 15.63 -1.40 -7.17
CA CYS A 121 14.47 -1.06 -7.97
C CYS A 121 14.57 0.38 -8.47
N ASP A 122 14.37 0.59 -9.77
CA ASP A 122 14.20 1.93 -10.29
C ASP A 122 12.92 2.51 -9.69
N ILE A 123 13.02 3.72 -9.12
CA ILE A 123 11.87 4.38 -8.54
C ILE A 123 10.72 4.53 -9.55
N ASN A 124 11.03 4.73 -10.82
CA ASN A 124 10.02 4.86 -11.87
C ASN A 124 9.22 3.58 -12.05
N ASP A 125 9.83 2.42 -11.89
CA ASP A 125 9.12 1.12 -11.96
C ASP A 125 8.15 0.98 -10.79
N LEU A 126 8.57 1.35 -9.59
CA LEU A 126 7.70 1.33 -8.42
C LEU A 126 6.54 2.32 -8.55
N LEU A 127 6.84 3.54 -9.00
CA LEU A 127 5.81 4.56 -9.19
C LEU A 127 4.78 4.15 -10.24
N ALA A 128 5.21 3.47 -11.30
CA ALA A 128 4.30 2.93 -12.32
C ALA A 128 3.31 1.93 -11.73
N VAL A 129 3.78 1.03 -10.85
CA VAL A 129 2.91 0.07 -10.17
C VAL A 129 1.98 0.77 -9.18
N MET A 130 2.49 1.74 -8.42
CA MET A 130 1.67 2.54 -7.51
C MET A 130 0.60 3.34 -8.26
N ASP A 131 0.93 3.91 -9.41
CA ASP A 131 -0.05 4.63 -10.24
C ASP A 131 -1.20 3.73 -10.66
N MET A 132 -0.92 2.47 -10.99
CA MET A 132 -1.97 1.50 -11.29
C MET A 132 -2.90 1.27 -10.10
N ALA A 133 -2.34 1.13 -8.91
CA ALA A 133 -3.12 0.97 -7.68
C ALA A 133 -3.98 2.20 -7.39
N ILE A 134 -3.41 3.39 -7.53
CA ILE A 134 -4.12 4.65 -7.27
C ILE A 134 -5.24 4.87 -8.29
N GLN A 135 -5.01 4.58 -9.57
CA GLN A 135 -6.04 4.69 -10.59
C GLN A 135 -7.21 3.75 -10.30
N LYS A 136 -6.94 2.54 -9.85
CA LYS A 136 -7.98 1.60 -9.44
C LYS A 136 -8.79 2.13 -8.27
N LEU A 137 -8.12 2.68 -7.26
CA LEU A 137 -8.77 3.28 -6.10
C LEU A 137 -9.61 4.50 -6.50
N ASP A 138 -9.11 5.35 -7.37
CA ASP A 138 -9.84 6.51 -7.87
C ASP A 138 -11.13 6.08 -8.60
N LYS A 139 -11.06 5.04 -9.41
CA LYS A 139 -12.23 4.50 -10.12
C LYS A 139 -13.26 3.91 -9.16
N GLU A 140 -12.82 3.14 -8.16
CA GLU A 140 -13.70 2.55 -7.15
C GLU A 140 -14.43 3.63 -6.35
N ASN A 141 -13.73 4.70 -6.00
CA ASN A 141 -14.31 5.82 -5.26
C ASN A 141 -15.28 6.63 -6.12
N ALA A 142 -15.01 6.83 -7.40
CA ALA A 142 -15.92 7.49 -8.32
C ALA A 142 -17.23 6.71 -8.48
N VAL A 143 -17.16 5.37 -8.56
CA VAL A 143 -18.35 4.51 -8.62
C VAL A 143 -19.17 4.61 -7.34
N LYS A 144 -18.51 4.63 -6.16
CA LYS A 144 -19.20 4.78 -4.87
C LYS A 144 -19.91 6.12 -4.76
N GLU A 145 -19.27 7.21 -5.21
CA GLU A 145 -19.88 8.55 -5.21
C GLU A 145 -21.11 8.60 -6.11
N ASN A 146 -21.03 8.07 -7.32
CA ASN A 146 -22.15 7.99 -8.25
C ASN A 146 -23.31 7.17 -7.69
N THR A 147 -23.02 6.03 -7.08
CA THR A 147 -24.04 5.18 -6.45
C THR A 147 -24.72 5.89 -5.27
N ALA A 148 -23.96 6.63 -4.45
CA ALA A 148 -24.50 7.39 -3.32
C ALA A 148 -25.36 8.57 -3.82
N THR A 149 -24.99 9.20 -4.93
CA THR A 149 -25.76 10.30 -5.53
C THR A 149 -27.07 9.80 -6.14
N ASP A 150 -27.04 8.68 -6.83
CA ASP A 150 -28.24 8.06 -7.41
C ASP A 150 -29.22 7.59 -6.32
N GLY A 151 -28.71 7.08 -5.21
CA GLY A 151 -29.52 6.69 -4.06
C GLY A 151 -30.23 7.85 -3.37
N LYS A 152 -29.71 9.07 -3.47
CA LYS A 152 -30.33 10.27 -2.92
C LYS A 152 -31.34 10.95 -3.85
N GLY A 153 -31.32 10.59 -5.12
CA GLY A 153 -32.24 11.15 -6.13
C GLY A 153 -33.60 10.48 -6.20
N ASN A 154 -33.81 9.41 -5.47
CA ASN A 154 -35.03 8.60 -5.54
C ASN A 154 -35.92 8.68 -4.29
N ILE A 155 -35.87 9.80 -3.60
CA ILE A 155 -36.83 10.07 -2.50
C ILE A 155 -37.93 10.99 -2.98
#